data_706d4ce830ae79bc3da528aa07a1c257
#
_entry.id   706d4ce830ae79bc3da528aa07a1c257
#
_cell.length_a   1.000
_cell.length_b   1.000
_cell.length_c   1.000
_cell.angle_alpha   90.00
_cell.angle_beta   90.00
_cell.angle_gamma   90.00
#
_symmetry.space_group_name_H-M   'P 1'
#
loop_
_entity.id
_entity.type
_entity.pdbx_description
1 polymer ?
#
loop_
_entity_poly.entity_id
_entity_poly.type
_entity_poly.pdbx_seq_one_letter_code
_entity_poly.pdbx_strand_id
1 'polypeptide(L)'
;MVRAILRVEHPRQYLGTRKENLNVIEVGRFNDYEEPMTAWAVHSGDEIPPNCKIPHLHPPTEEQLPLSLRTERTSGGVVNQTSAVERILTWAGATEYSLKDIDVVAGRNALRRVSQTPYYRGEKVTWSANLARHQDTLFLELTKAYGWRETTFCPLNYEIAAWGTVFEDIMTTGGKGTPGYDCRDTNIRVPRLIELGSIKTLTNGKVHSQTPGGQQDVISNYVDVKLREEYHETARQSHIEFMDENRKRDTWTQCALLGIETVFCGERTKDGTLIKLEEIWTEHLEHRTTLWKPEGVLSFLENLLVWLKDNTENGLSYTLNNNGRSEIVLEPAEHGDLMQIVLSSTQLSYE
;
A
#
# COMPACT_ATOMS: atom_id res chain seq x y z
N MET A 1 27.07 16.22 10.89
CA MET A 1 25.68 15.78 10.61
C MET A 1 24.77 16.28 11.72
N VAL A 2 23.72 16.98 11.39
CA VAL A 2 22.85 17.65 12.36
C VAL A 2 21.52 16.88 12.43
N ARG A 3 21.03 16.69 13.65
CA ARG A 3 19.67 16.17 13.90
C ARG A 3 18.67 17.23 13.42
N ALA A 4 17.71 16.82 12.58
CA ALA A 4 16.63 17.69 12.12
C ALA A 4 15.28 17.26 12.74
N ILE A 5 14.43 18.23 13.04
CA ILE A 5 13.12 18.01 13.66
C ILE A 5 12.04 18.70 12.82
N LEU A 6 11.07 17.93 12.34
CA LEU A 6 9.86 18.45 11.74
C LEU A 6 8.74 18.48 12.81
N ARG A 7 8.20 19.66 13.07
CA ARG A 7 7.00 19.79 13.89
C ARG A 7 5.76 19.41 13.07
N VAL A 8 4.99 18.49 13.60
CA VAL A 8 3.74 18.04 12.97
C VAL A 8 2.61 18.93 13.46
N GLU A 9 2.12 19.77 12.56
CA GLU A 9 1.04 20.70 12.84
C GLU A 9 -0.34 20.01 12.87
N HIS A 10 -1.38 20.75 13.27
CA HIS A 10 -2.75 20.21 13.22
C HIS A 10 -3.16 19.94 11.76
N PRO A 11 -3.89 18.84 11.45
CA PRO A 11 -4.24 18.46 10.08
C PRO A 11 -4.87 19.60 9.24
N ARG A 12 -5.61 20.50 9.86
CA ARG A 12 -6.23 21.66 9.19
C ARG A 12 -5.24 22.67 8.63
N GLN A 13 -3.99 22.59 8.99
CA GLN A 13 -2.93 23.48 8.50
C GLN A 13 -2.30 22.99 7.21
N TYR A 14 -2.56 21.71 6.85
CA TYR A 14 -2.09 21.11 5.59
C TYR A 14 -3.18 21.18 4.53
N LEU A 15 -3.36 22.36 3.91
CA LEU A 15 -4.40 22.57 2.89
C LEU A 15 -3.81 22.95 1.52
N GLY A 16 -2.50 22.80 1.35
CA GLY A 16 -1.80 23.25 0.12
C GLY A 16 -2.04 22.37 -1.09
N THR A 17 -1.96 21.05 -0.90
CA THR A 17 -2.05 20.11 -2.02
C THR A 17 -3.45 19.58 -2.14
N ARG A 18 -4.09 19.85 -3.27
CA ARG A 18 -5.43 19.33 -3.57
C ARG A 18 -5.33 17.90 -4.13
N LYS A 19 -6.38 17.14 -3.96
CA LYS A 19 -6.50 15.79 -4.53
C LYS A 19 -6.30 15.80 -6.06
N GLU A 20 -6.75 16.84 -6.73
CA GLU A 20 -6.58 17.03 -8.17
C GLU A 20 -5.11 17.16 -8.61
N ASN A 21 -4.21 17.47 -7.67
CA ASN A 21 -2.77 17.54 -7.90
C ASN A 21 -2.07 16.18 -7.70
N LEU A 22 -2.82 15.14 -7.33
CA LEU A 22 -2.32 13.78 -7.24
C LEU A 22 -2.49 13.11 -8.60
N ASN A 23 -1.40 12.83 -9.28
CA ASN A 23 -1.35 12.04 -10.50
C ASN A 23 -0.71 10.69 -10.19
N VAL A 24 -1.37 9.60 -10.55
CA VAL A 24 -0.88 8.23 -10.32
C VAL A 24 -0.81 7.50 -11.66
N ILE A 25 0.40 7.14 -12.05
CA ILE A 25 0.70 6.54 -13.34
C ILE A 25 1.22 5.11 -13.11
N GLU A 26 0.68 4.13 -13.80
CA GLU A 26 1.25 2.79 -13.83
C GLU A 26 2.51 2.79 -14.69
N VAL A 27 3.59 2.26 -14.15
CA VAL A 27 4.86 2.15 -14.86
C VAL A 27 5.30 0.70 -15.11
N GLY A 28 4.61 -0.26 -14.50
CA GLY A 28 4.89 -1.67 -14.74
C GLY A 28 4.18 -2.62 -13.77
N ARG A 29 4.55 -3.87 -13.82
CA ARG A 29 4.06 -4.97 -12.97
C ARG A 29 5.15 -5.97 -12.69
N PHE A 30 5.05 -6.67 -11.60
CA PHE A 30 5.88 -7.85 -11.32
C PHE A 30 5.14 -8.85 -10.43
N ASN A 31 5.53 -10.11 -10.54
CA ASN A 31 5.07 -11.16 -9.65
C ASN A 31 6.12 -11.38 -8.54
N ASP A 32 5.71 -11.17 -7.31
CA ASP A 32 6.57 -11.16 -6.12
C ASP A 32 6.93 -12.57 -5.63
N TYR A 33 6.29 -13.62 -6.18
CA TYR A 33 6.52 -15.02 -5.78
C TYR A 33 7.44 -15.81 -6.71
N GLU A 34 7.85 -15.23 -7.82
CA GLU A 34 8.72 -15.92 -8.78
C GLU A 34 10.19 -15.62 -8.53
N GLU A 35 11.03 -16.63 -8.68
CA GLU A 35 12.48 -16.50 -8.69
C GLU A 35 13.06 -17.17 -9.95
N PRO A 36 13.62 -16.41 -10.92
CA PRO A 36 13.76 -14.96 -10.91
C PRO A 36 12.41 -14.25 -11.07
N MET A 37 12.31 -13.02 -10.50
CA MET A 37 11.11 -12.20 -10.61
C MET A 37 10.73 -11.96 -12.08
N THR A 38 9.50 -12.30 -12.47
CA THR A 38 8.96 -11.87 -13.75
C THR A 38 8.54 -10.41 -13.62
N ALA A 39 9.11 -9.57 -14.47
CA ALA A 39 8.87 -8.12 -14.46
C ALA A 39 8.44 -7.64 -15.85
N TRP A 40 7.60 -6.61 -15.86
CA TRP A 40 7.15 -5.92 -17.07
C TRP A 40 7.09 -4.41 -16.82
N ALA A 41 7.43 -3.62 -17.82
CA ALA A 41 7.34 -2.17 -17.76
C ALA A 41 6.52 -1.64 -18.94
N VAL A 42 5.76 -0.56 -18.69
CA VAL A 42 4.92 0.07 -19.71
C VAL A 42 5.73 0.57 -20.90
N HIS A 43 6.94 1.06 -20.65
CA HIS A 43 7.81 1.60 -21.71
C HIS A 43 8.44 0.53 -22.61
N SER A 44 8.41 -0.76 -22.22
CA SER A 44 9.00 -1.83 -23.07
C SER A 44 8.22 -2.04 -24.37
N GLY A 45 6.92 -1.72 -24.38
CA GLY A 45 6.03 -2.00 -25.51
C GLY A 45 5.69 -3.46 -25.71
N ASP A 46 6.19 -4.35 -24.84
CA ASP A 46 5.93 -5.78 -24.88
C ASP A 46 4.54 -6.12 -24.34
N GLU A 47 4.02 -7.29 -24.72
CA GLU A 47 2.81 -7.82 -24.10
C GLU A 47 3.05 -8.15 -22.63
N ILE A 48 2.03 -7.88 -21.80
CA ILE A 48 2.07 -8.24 -20.39
C ILE A 48 2.19 -9.75 -20.24
N PRO A 49 3.24 -10.26 -19.58
CA PRO A 49 3.39 -11.69 -19.33
C PRO A 49 2.16 -12.27 -18.60
N PRO A 50 1.75 -13.51 -18.90
CA PRO A 50 0.56 -14.10 -18.27
C PRO A 50 0.58 -14.06 -16.74
N ASN A 51 1.72 -14.28 -16.12
CA ASN A 51 1.96 -14.25 -14.68
C ASN A 51 2.04 -12.84 -14.08
N CYS A 52 2.05 -11.79 -14.91
CA CYS A 52 1.89 -10.37 -14.52
C CYS A 52 0.48 -9.84 -14.81
N LYS A 53 -0.44 -10.63 -15.32
CA LYS A 53 -1.83 -10.21 -15.58
C LYS A 53 -2.62 -10.15 -14.28
N ILE A 54 -3.26 -8.99 -14.03
CA ILE A 54 -4.14 -8.82 -12.87
C ILE A 54 -5.41 -9.63 -13.11
N PRO A 55 -5.83 -10.48 -12.16
CA PRO A 55 -7.03 -11.31 -12.32
C PRO A 55 -8.28 -10.43 -12.41
N HIS A 56 -9.27 -10.89 -13.16
CA HIS A 56 -10.58 -10.24 -13.20
C HIS A 56 -11.36 -10.49 -11.91
N LEU A 57 -12.15 -9.50 -11.52
CA LEU A 57 -13.08 -9.61 -10.41
C LEU A 57 -14.28 -10.47 -10.83
N HIS A 58 -14.56 -11.48 -10.05
CA HIS A 58 -15.73 -12.37 -10.18
C HIS A 58 -16.38 -12.55 -8.81
N PRO A 59 -17.03 -11.51 -8.25
CA PRO A 59 -17.62 -11.61 -6.93
C PRO A 59 -18.75 -12.65 -6.95
N PRO A 60 -18.92 -13.41 -5.85
CA PRO A 60 -20.06 -14.29 -5.71
C PRO A 60 -21.37 -13.47 -5.71
N THR A 61 -22.43 -14.06 -6.26
CA THR A 61 -23.77 -13.46 -6.21
C THR A 61 -24.35 -13.57 -4.79
N GLU A 62 -25.36 -12.75 -4.48
CA GLU A 62 -26.05 -12.83 -3.19
C GLU A 62 -26.64 -14.23 -2.91
N GLU A 63 -27.08 -14.94 -3.96
CA GLU A 63 -27.63 -16.30 -3.85
C GLU A 63 -26.55 -17.34 -3.48
N GLN A 64 -25.28 -17.04 -3.73
CA GLN A 64 -24.16 -17.92 -3.39
C GLN A 64 -23.70 -17.71 -1.94
N LEU A 65 -24.14 -16.65 -1.27
CA LEU A 65 -23.85 -16.43 0.13
C LEU A 65 -24.84 -17.22 1.03
N PRO A 66 -24.42 -17.67 2.20
CA PRO A 66 -23.09 -17.50 2.83
C PRO A 66 -22.04 -18.50 2.32
N LEU A 67 -20.76 -18.06 2.31
CA LEU A 67 -19.62 -18.88 1.90
C LEU A 67 -18.61 -19.05 3.04
N SER A 68 -18.10 -20.27 3.24
CA SER A 68 -17.06 -20.52 4.22
C SER A 68 -15.69 -20.01 3.74
N LEU A 69 -15.04 -19.23 4.62
CA LEU A 69 -13.63 -18.80 4.43
C LEU A 69 -12.65 -19.76 5.12
N ARG A 70 -13.17 -20.81 5.77
CA ARG A 70 -12.33 -21.81 6.42
C ARG A 70 -11.58 -22.62 5.36
N THR A 71 -10.32 -22.79 5.58
CA THR A 71 -9.45 -23.59 4.71
C THR A 71 -8.61 -24.51 5.59
N GLU A 72 -8.37 -25.71 5.10
CA GLU A 72 -7.35 -26.60 5.68
C GLU A 72 -5.93 -26.14 5.35
N ARG A 73 -5.81 -25.16 4.43
CA ARG A 73 -4.53 -24.57 4.07
C ARG A 73 -4.05 -23.70 5.23
N THR A 74 -3.06 -24.18 5.93
CA THR A 74 -2.27 -23.29 6.81
C THR A 74 -1.57 -22.29 5.90
N SER A 75 -1.73 -21.01 6.20
CA SER A 75 -1.02 -19.90 5.52
C SER A 75 0.48 -19.93 5.85
N GLY A 76 1.11 -21.07 5.57
CA GLY A 76 2.56 -21.26 5.69
C GLY A 76 3.33 -20.62 4.53
N GLY A 77 2.78 -19.57 3.92
CA GLY A 77 3.53 -18.77 2.97
C GLY A 77 4.68 -18.10 3.71
N VAL A 78 5.89 -18.42 3.33
CA VAL A 78 7.07 -17.65 3.72
C VAL A 78 6.77 -16.22 3.36
N VAL A 79 6.54 -15.37 4.37
CA VAL A 79 6.44 -13.92 4.16
C VAL A 79 7.79 -13.53 3.57
N ASN A 80 7.80 -13.20 2.29
CA ASN A 80 9.01 -12.73 1.65
C ASN A 80 9.51 -11.53 2.45
N GLN A 81 10.67 -11.68 3.10
CA GLN A 81 11.25 -10.67 3.98
C GLN A 81 11.90 -9.52 3.18
N THR A 82 11.90 -9.62 1.86
CA THR A 82 12.44 -8.60 0.96
C THR A 82 11.74 -7.26 1.19
N SER A 83 12.51 -6.21 1.34
CA SER A 83 11.99 -4.87 1.57
C SER A 83 11.18 -4.35 0.37
N ALA A 84 10.27 -3.40 0.61
CA ALA A 84 9.50 -2.82 -0.49
C ALA A 84 10.38 -2.03 -1.44
N VAL A 85 11.40 -1.35 -0.93
CA VAL A 85 12.40 -0.62 -1.73
C VAL A 85 13.21 -1.59 -2.58
N GLU A 86 13.72 -2.67 -2.00
CA GLU A 86 14.47 -3.70 -2.71
C GLU A 86 13.69 -4.29 -3.89
N ARG A 87 12.41 -4.60 -3.69
CA ARG A 87 11.53 -5.09 -4.76
C ARG A 87 11.36 -4.10 -5.91
N ILE A 88 11.20 -2.81 -5.59
CA ILE A 88 11.11 -1.76 -6.60
C ILE A 88 12.42 -1.66 -7.39
N LEU A 89 13.55 -1.70 -6.71
CA LEU A 89 14.86 -1.63 -7.33
C LEU A 89 15.16 -2.86 -8.20
N THR A 90 14.80 -4.06 -7.74
CA THR A 90 14.91 -5.30 -8.53
C THR A 90 14.06 -5.22 -9.79
N TRP A 91 12.80 -4.73 -9.68
CA TRP A 91 11.96 -4.50 -10.85
C TRP A 91 12.56 -3.47 -11.80
N ALA A 92 13.02 -2.33 -11.28
CA ALA A 92 13.61 -1.27 -12.10
C ALA A 92 14.86 -1.77 -12.87
N GLY A 93 15.73 -2.54 -12.20
CA GLY A 93 16.88 -3.17 -12.84
C GLY A 93 16.49 -4.20 -13.90
N ALA A 94 15.49 -5.06 -13.63
CA ALA A 94 15.02 -6.07 -14.57
C ALA A 94 14.32 -5.48 -15.82
N THR A 95 13.79 -4.27 -15.72
CA THR A 95 13.07 -3.58 -16.78
C THR A 95 13.83 -2.39 -17.37
N GLU A 96 15.05 -2.15 -16.90
CA GLU A 96 15.85 -0.98 -17.30
C GLU A 96 15.12 0.36 -17.07
N TYR A 97 14.25 0.39 -16.04
CA TYR A 97 13.49 1.61 -15.69
C TYR A 97 14.40 2.64 -15.03
N SER A 98 14.53 3.81 -15.63
CA SER A 98 15.38 4.88 -15.12
C SER A 98 14.83 5.53 -13.85
N LEU A 99 15.67 5.66 -12.83
CA LEU A 99 15.36 6.37 -11.58
C LEU A 99 15.81 7.84 -11.60
N LYS A 100 16.40 8.31 -12.69
CA LYS A 100 17.04 9.64 -12.79
C LYS A 100 16.13 10.80 -12.39
N ASP A 101 14.84 10.72 -12.73
CA ASP A 101 13.87 11.79 -12.48
C ASP A 101 12.94 11.45 -11.29
N ILE A 102 13.33 10.50 -10.46
CA ILE A 102 12.56 10.06 -9.30
C ILE A 102 13.12 10.71 -8.04
N ASP A 103 12.28 11.47 -7.36
CA ASP A 103 12.68 12.12 -6.10
C ASP A 103 12.67 11.14 -4.91
N VAL A 104 11.71 10.21 -4.89
CA VAL A 104 11.53 9.27 -3.76
C VAL A 104 11.19 7.87 -4.26
N VAL A 105 11.82 6.87 -3.67
CA VAL A 105 11.44 5.45 -3.80
C VAL A 105 10.98 4.93 -2.44
N ALA A 106 9.73 4.49 -2.36
CA ALA A 106 9.17 4.03 -1.08
C ALA A 106 8.05 3.00 -1.29
N GLY A 107 7.93 2.04 -0.40
CA GLY A 107 6.77 1.15 -0.38
C GLY A 107 5.49 1.91 -0.03
N ARG A 108 4.36 1.56 -0.68
CA ARG A 108 3.04 2.14 -0.41
C ARG A 108 2.72 2.18 1.09
N ASN A 109 3.06 1.12 1.83
CA ASN A 109 2.78 1.05 3.26
C ASN A 109 3.55 2.11 4.07
N ALA A 110 4.78 2.43 3.66
CA ALA A 110 5.56 3.51 4.26
C ALA A 110 4.89 4.87 4.00
N LEU A 111 4.58 5.18 2.75
CA LEU A 111 3.90 6.43 2.38
C LEU A 111 2.56 6.58 3.10
N ARG A 112 1.74 5.52 3.11
CA ARG A 112 0.47 5.49 3.83
C ARG A 112 0.64 5.78 5.32
N ARG A 113 1.64 5.19 5.95
CA ARG A 113 1.87 5.35 7.40
C ARG A 113 2.34 6.75 7.73
N VAL A 114 3.32 7.26 7.00
CA VAL A 114 3.88 8.58 7.28
C VAL A 114 2.88 9.70 6.97
N SER A 115 2.09 9.60 5.90
CA SER A 115 1.12 10.61 5.49
C SER A 115 0.00 10.85 6.51
N GLN A 116 -0.29 9.87 7.34
CA GLN A 116 -1.35 9.96 8.34
C GLN A 116 -0.89 10.49 9.70
N THR A 117 0.39 10.81 9.85
CA THR A 117 0.99 11.25 11.13
C THR A 117 0.23 12.40 11.81
N PRO A 118 -0.27 13.44 11.12
CA PRO A 118 -1.01 14.53 11.76
C PRO A 118 -2.28 14.07 12.48
N TYR A 119 -2.83 12.94 12.07
CA TYR A 119 -4.08 12.39 12.62
C TYR A 119 -3.85 11.42 13.78
N TYR A 120 -2.61 11.08 14.09
CA TYR A 120 -2.26 10.19 15.20
C TYR A 120 -2.09 10.92 16.54
N ARG A 121 -2.41 12.22 16.60
CA ARG A 121 -2.30 12.99 17.84
C ARG A 121 -3.19 12.42 18.94
N GLY A 122 -2.57 12.16 20.09
CA GLY A 122 -3.25 11.53 21.23
C GLY A 122 -3.36 10.02 21.16
N GLU A 123 -3.04 9.41 20.03
CA GLU A 123 -2.90 7.97 19.89
C GLU A 123 -1.44 7.59 20.11
N LYS A 124 -1.20 6.45 20.76
CA LYS A 124 0.16 5.91 20.92
C LYS A 124 0.67 5.26 19.62
N VAL A 125 0.41 5.92 18.48
CA VAL A 125 0.88 5.44 17.19
C VAL A 125 2.27 5.98 16.93
N THR A 126 3.24 5.09 16.95
CA THR A 126 4.63 5.40 16.64
C THR A 126 5.06 4.63 15.39
N TRP A 127 6.01 5.17 14.67
CA TRP A 127 6.65 4.46 13.56
C TRP A 127 8.09 4.90 13.43
N SER A 128 8.90 4.01 12.86
CA SER A 128 10.29 4.29 12.50
C SER A 128 10.53 3.84 11.07
N ALA A 129 11.38 4.55 10.36
CA ALA A 129 11.78 4.24 9.01
C ALA A 129 13.29 4.46 8.84
N ASN A 130 13.90 3.67 7.98
CA ASN A 130 15.24 3.93 7.46
C ASN A 130 15.11 4.80 6.21
N LEU A 131 16.02 5.73 6.06
CA LEU A 131 16.13 6.60 4.91
C LEU A 131 17.57 6.55 4.38
N ALA A 132 17.71 6.48 3.07
CA ALA A 132 18.98 6.63 2.37
C ALA A 132 18.81 7.67 1.25
N ARG A 133 19.85 8.49 0.99
CA ARG A 133 19.88 9.37 -0.16
C ARG A 133 21.01 8.98 -1.09
N HIS A 134 20.70 8.68 -2.33
CA HIS A 134 21.67 8.35 -3.36
C HIS A 134 21.30 9.01 -4.68
N GLN A 135 22.24 9.72 -5.33
CA GLN A 135 22.04 10.40 -6.62
C GLN A 135 20.74 11.24 -6.67
N ASP A 136 20.52 12.08 -5.64
CA ASP A 136 19.32 12.93 -5.47
C ASP A 136 17.99 12.21 -5.21
N THR A 137 17.95 10.89 -5.27
CA THR A 137 16.77 10.08 -4.90
C THR A 137 16.81 9.72 -3.42
N LEU A 138 15.68 9.87 -2.74
CA LEU A 138 15.45 9.38 -1.38
C LEU A 138 14.85 7.97 -1.41
N PHE A 139 15.37 7.08 -0.61
CA PHE A 139 14.86 5.72 -0.42
C PHE A 139 14.31 5.60 1.00
N LEU A 140 13.01 5.32 1.13
CA LEU A 140 12.32 5.27 2.42
C LEU A 140 11.73 3.88 2.68
N GLU A 141 12.20 3.21 3.72
CA GLU A 141 11.72 1.89 4.15
C GLU A 141 11.21 1.91 5.59
N LEU A 142 9.97 1.51 5.79
CA LEU A 142 9.36 1.43 7.12
C LEU A 142 9.94 0.23 7.89
N THR A 143 10.54 0.48 9.04
CA THR A 143 11.16 -0.57 9.88
C THR A 143 10.25 -1.04 11.00
N LYS A 144 9.49 -0.11 11.61
CA LYS A 144 8.59 -0.41 12.72
C LYS A 144 7.33 0.44 12.61
N ALA A 145 6.19 -0.12 12.98
CA ALA A 145 4.96 0.62 13.13
C ALA A 145 4.19 0.04 14.32
N TYR A 146 4.04 0.82 15.39
CA TYR A 146 3.32 0.44 16.60
C TYR A 146 2.03 1.25 16.72
N GLY A 147 1.04 0.70 17.43
CA GLY A 147 -0.10 1.47 17.88
C GLY A 147 -1.45 1.14 17.26
N TRP A 148 -1.50 0.29 16.24
CA TRP A 148 -2.74 -0.37 15.85
C TRP A 148 -2.58 -1.86 16.14
N ARG A 149 -3.08 -2.28 17.33
CA ARG A 149 -3.02 -3.64 17.83
C ARG A 149 -1.68 -4.29 17.47
N GLU A 150 -0.72 -4.18 18.39
CA GLU A 150 0.33 -5.21 18.44
C GLU A 150 -0.42 -6.53 18.34
N THR A 151 -0.39 -7.12 17.18
CA THR A 151 -0.88 -8.48 17.02
C THR A 151 0.16 -9.33 17.74
N THR A 152 -0.02 -9.44 19.06
CA THR A 152 0.59 -10.54 19.80
C THR A 152 0.35 -11.77 18.96
N PHE A 153 1.41 -12.50 18.71
CA PHE A 153 1.43 -13.73 17.94
C PHE A 153 0.39 -14.69 18.55
N CYS A 154 -0.84 -14.60 18.04
CA CYS A 154 -1.95 -15.43 18.48
C CYS A 154 -2.31 -16.35 17.30
N PRO A 155 -2.45 -17.67 17.53
CA PRO A 155 -2.86 -18.60 16.48
C PRO A 155 -4.10 -18.13 15.71
N LEU A 156 -5.03 -17.47 16.38
CA LEU A 156 -6.22 -16.87 15.76
C LEU A 156 -5.91 -15.84 14.67
N ASN A 157 -4.74 -15.15 14.74
CA ASN A 157 -4.35 -14.17 13.75
C ASN A 157 -3.91 -14.81 12.43
N TYR A 158 -3.41 -16.04 12.46
CA TYR A 158 -3.09 -16.81 11.24
C TYR A 158 -4.34 -17.23 10.50
N GLU A 159 -5.37 -17.68 11.22
CA GLU A 159 -6.65 -18.02 10.61
C GLU A 159 -7.29 -16.80 9.95
N ILE A 160 -7.31 -15.66 10.66
CA ILE A 160 -7.86 -14.40 10.12
C ILE A 160 -7.08 -13.93 8.89
N ALA A 161 -5.76 -14.06 8.88
CA ALA A 161 -4.94 -13.76 7.71
C ALA A 161 -5.23 -14.72 6.54
N ALA A 162 -5.40 -16.01 6.84
CA ALA A 162 -5.79 -17.02 5.85
C ALA A 162 -7.17 -16.72 5.25
N TRP A 163 -8.13 -16.28 6.04
CA TRP A 163 -9.46 -15.88 5.54
C TRP A 163 -9.41 -14.70 4.58
N GLY A 164 -8.51 -13.75 4.81
CA GLY A 164 -8.27 -12.66 3.87
C GLY A 164 -7.83 -13.18 2.50
N THR A 165 -6.91 -14.12 2.49
CA THR A 165 -6.42 -14.76 1.27
C THR A 165 -7.51 -15.58 0.57
N VAL A 166 -8.27 -16.38 1.31
CA VAL A 166 -9.42 -17.14 0.74
C VAL A 166 -10.47 -16.19 0.19
N PHE A 167 -10.70 -15.05 0.83
CA PHE A 167 -11.63 -14.04 0.33
C PHE A 167 -11.16 -13.44 -0.99
N GLU A 168 -9.86 -13.13 -1.13
CA GLU A 168 -9.28 -12.69 -2.40
C GLU A 168 -9.50 -13.73 -3.50
N ASP A 169 -9.31 -15.03 -3.22
CA ASP A 169 -9.58 -16.13 -4.16
C ASP A 169 -11.05 -16.18 -4.57
N ILE A 170 -11.96 -16.11 -3.61
CA ILE A 170 -13.40 -16.12 -3.86
C ILE A 170 -13.78 -14.95 -4.79
N MET A 171 -13.22 -13.77 -4.56
CA MET A 171 -13.49 -12.57 -5.34
C MET A 171 -12.97 -12.64 -6.77
N THR A 172 -11.97 -13.47 -7.05
CA THR A 172 -11.38 -13.63 -8.39
C THR A 172 -11.87 -14.85 -9.14
N THR A 173 -12.44 -15.83 -8.44
CA THR A 173 -12.91 -17.10 -9.03
C THR A 173 -14.43 -17.28 -8.98
N GLY A 174 -15.17 -16.33 -8.39
CA GLY A 174 -16.63 -16.43 -8.23
C GLY A 174 -17.06 -17.53 -7.27
N GLY A 175 -16.26 -17.85 -6.27
CA GLY A 175 -16.54 -18.90 -5.29
C GLY A 175 -16.40 -20.32 -5.83
N LYS A 176 -16.09 -20.46 -7.11
CA LYS A 176 -15.83 -21.76 -7.74
C LYS A 176 -14.37 -22.11 -7.58
N GLY A 177 -13.88 -22.35 -6.38
CA GLY A 177 -12.49 -22.71 -6.15
C GLY A 177 -11.96 -23.57 -7.30
N THR A 178 -11.15 -23.02 -8.17
CA THR A 178 -10.56 -23.79 -9.26
C THR A 178 -9.54 -24.73 -8.62
N PRO A 179 -9.70 -26.05 -8.69
CA PRO A 179 -8.71 -26.96 -8.15
C PRO A 179 -7.36 -26.68 -8.80
N GLY A 180 -6.37 -26.31 -7.98
CA GLY A 180 -5.03 -25.97 -8.46
C GLY A 180 -4.72 -24.49 -8.59
N TYR A 181 -5.68 -23.59 -8.45
CA TYR A 181 -5.41 -22.15 -8.37
C TYR A 181 -4.84 -21.83 -6.97
N ASP A 182 -3.61 -21.42 -6.91
CA ASP A 182 -2.97 -20.95 -5.69
C ASP A 182 -2.96 -19.42 -5.72
N CYS A 183 -3.65 -18.78 -4.76
CA CYS A 183 -3.65 -17.32 -4.64
C CYS A 183 -2.24 -16.71 -4.47
N ARG A 184 -1.27 -17.53 -4.15
CA ARG A 184 0.15 -17.18 -4.20
C ARG A 184 0.59 -16.79 -5.60
N ASP A 185 -0.02 -17.41 -6.64
CA ASP A 185 0.31 -17.13 -8.05
C ASP A 185 -0.16 -15.72 -8.50
N THR A 186 -0.95 -15.01 -7.68
CA THR A 186 -1.53 -13.72 -8.01
C THR A 186 -1.04 -12.55 -7.13
N ASN A 187 0.09 -12.68 -6.48
CA ASN A 187 0.68 -11.56 -5.75
C ASN A 187 1.32 -10.53 -6.68
N ILE A 188 0.51 -10.03 -7.61
CA ILE A 188 0.98 -9.04 -8.57
C ILE A 188 1.10 -7.69 -7.87
N ARG A 189 2.28 -7.14 -7.96
CA ARG A 189 2.57 -5.78 -7.50
C ARG A 189 2.69 -4.86 -8.69
N VAL A 190 2.14 -3.68 -8.52
CA VAL A 190 2.14 -2.66 -9.55
C VAL A 190 2.98 -1.49 -9.09
N PRO A 191 4.15 -1.27 -9.72
CA PRO A 191 4.90 -0.05 -9.55
C PRO A 191 4.09 1.14 -10.08
N ARG A 192 4.07 2.22 -9.30
CA ARG A 192 3.36 3.46 -9.58
C ARG A 192 4.30 4.64 -9.48
N LEU A 193 4.27 5.48 -10.48
CA LEU A 193 4.79 6.83 -10.37
C LEU A 193 3.69 7.72 -9.81
N ILE A 194 3.92 8.30 -8.65
CA ILE A 194 3.04 9.27 -8.01
C ILE A 194 3.67 10.64 -8.19
N GLU A 195 2.96 11.54 -8.86
CA GLU A 195 3.30 12.95 -8.91
C GLU A 195 2.42 13.68 -7.90
N LEU A 196 3.05 14.25 -6.87
CA LEU A 196 2.39 14.95 -5.79
C LEU A 196 3.04 16.33 -5.62
N GLY A 197 2.40 17.36 -6.18
CA GLY A 197 3.00 18.69 -6.29
C GLY A 197 4.31 18.64 -7.08
N SER A 198 5.42 19.01 -6.43
CA SER A 198 6.75 19.00 -7.05
C SER A 198 7.51 17.69 -6.88
N ILE A 199 6.94 16.69 -6.21
CA ILE A 199 7.63 15.45 -5.85
C ILE A 199 7.16 14.30 -6.72
N LYS A 200 8.11 13.60 -7.33
CA LYS A 200 7.90 12.35 -8.07
C LYS A 200 8.30 11.16 -7.19
N THR A 201 7.35 10.33 -6.85
CA THR A 201 7.57 9.17 -5.99
C THR A 201 7.29 7.88 -6.73
N LEU A 202 8.27 6.98 -6.79
CA LEU A 202 8.07 5.62 -7.25
C LEU A 202 7.69 4.72 -6.07
N THR A 203 6.54 4.09 -6.18
CA THR A 203 6.01 3.18 -5.14
C THR A 203 5.53 1.88 -5.75
N ASN A 204 5.24 0.89 -4.91
CA ASN A 204 4.59 -0.34 -5.33
C ASN A 204 3.49 -0.74 -4.36
N GLY A 205 2.51 -1.46 -4.85
CA GLY A 205 1.49 -2.07 -4.03
C GLY A 205 0.84 -3.26 -4.71
N LYS A 206 0.31 -4.18 -3.90
CA LYS A 206 -0.51 -5.28 -4.41
C LYS A 206 -1.81 -4.71 -4.96
N VAL A 207 -2.20 -5.16 -6.14
CA VAL A 207 -3.51 -4.96 -6.73
C VAL A 207 -4.22 -6.31 -6.73
N HIS A 208 -5.42 -6.38 -6.17
CA HIS A 208 -6.11 -7.65 -5.97
C HIS A 208 -6.82 -8.13 -7.23
N SER A 209 -7.49 -7.22 -7.94
CA SER A 209 -8.22 -7.57 -9.16
C SER A 209 -8.55 -6.33 -10.02
N GLN A 210 -9.12 -6.57 -11.17
CA GLN A 210 -9.69 -5.56 -12.06
C GLN A 210 -11.13 -5.88 -12.43
N THR A 211 -11.95 -4.87 -12.72
CA THR A 211 -13.35 -5.03 -13.09
C THR A 211 -13.49 -5.81 -14.40
N PRO A 212 -14.50 -6.71 -14.53
CA PRO A 212 -14.77 -7.43 -15.77
C PRO A 212 -15.16 -6.47 -16.90
N GLY A 213 -14.66 -6.72 -18.12
CA GLY A 213 -15.03 -5.95 -19.32
C GLY A 213 -14.41 -4.55 -19.40
N GLY A 214 -13.65 -4.11 -18.41
CA GLY A 214 -12.82 -2.92 -18.52
C GLY A 214 -11.73 -3.11 -19.59
N GLN A 215 -11.29 -2.01 -20.22
CA GLN A 215 -10.06 -2.08 -20.99
C GLN A 215 -8.97 -2.62 -20.08
N GLN A 216 -8.26 -3.65 -20.53
CA GLN A 216 -7.09 -4.13 -19.80
C GLN A 216 -6.16 -2.91 -19.59
N ASP A 217 -5.66 -2.79 -18.35
CA ASP A 217 -4.60 -1.84 -18.03
C ASP A 217 -5.00 -0.37 -17.83
N VAL A 218 -6.29 -0.10 -17.61
CA VAL A 218 -6.73 1.21 -17.14
C VAL A 218 -6.78 1.21 -15.61
N ILE A 219 -6.07 2.13 -14.98
CA ILE A 219 -5.97 2.26 -13.50
C ILE A 219 -7.35 2.31 -12.83
N SER A 220 -8.31 2.98 -13.43
CA SER A 220 -9.70 3.09 -12.92
C SER A 220 -10.42 1.75 -12.80
N ASN A 221 -9.93 0.70 -13.47
CA ASN A 221 -10.51 -0.64 -13.41
C ASN A 221 -9.96 -1.49 -12.26
N TYR A 222 -8.96 -0.99 -11.51
CA TYR A 222 -8.39 -1.76 -10.42
C TYR A 222 -9.24 -1.68 -9.17
N VAL A 223 -9.27 -2.81 -8.48
CA VAL A 223 -10.10 -3.01 -7.31
C VAL A 223 -9.24 -3.49 -6.13
N ASP A 224 -9.43 -2.86 -4.99
CA ASP A 224 -8.93 -3.38 -3.72
C ASP A 224 -10.00 -4.25 -3.04
N VAL A 225 -9.56 -5.25 -2.30
CA VAL A 225 -10.45 -6.21 -1.63
C VAL A 225 -10.15 -6.19 -0.15
N LYS A 226 -11.17 -6.03 0.68
CA LYS A 226 -11.07 -5.94 2.14
C LYS A 226 -12.04 -6.89 2.81
N LEU A 227 -11.58 -7.61 3.82
CA LEU A 227 -12.40 -8.47 4.66
C LEU A 227 -12.50 -7.91 6.07
N ARG A 228 -13.68 -7.91 6.65
CA ARG A 228 -13.91 -7.49 8.03
C ARG A 228 -14.81 -8.47 8.78
N GLU A 229 -14.76 -8.41 10.09
CA GLU A 229 -15.68 -9.09 10.96
C GLU A 229 -17.01 -8.33 11.08
N GLU A 230 -18.12 -9.07 11.10
CA GLU A 230 -19.46 -8.53 11.31
C GLU A 230 -19.55 -7.75 12.62
N TYR A 231 -20.23 -6.60 12.57
CA TYR A 231 -20.53 -5.82 13.75
C TYR A 231 -21.97 -6.13 14.19
N HIS A 232 -22.14 -6.74 15.36
CA HIS A 232 -23.32 -7.47 15.80
C HIS A 232 -24.65 -6.72 15.88
N GLU A 233 -24.74 -5.41 15.69
CA GLU A 233 -25.99 -4.72 16.04
C GLU A 233 -26.87 -4.24 14.89
N THR A 234 -26.39 -4.21 13.65
CA THR A 234 -27.20 -3.59 12.58
C THR A 234 -26.87 -4.14 11.17
N ALA A 235 -27.19 -5.39 10.92
CA ALA A 235 -27.01 -6.06 9.61
C ALA A 235 -27.67 -5.37 8.39
N ARG A 236 -28.21 -4.17 8.54
CA ARG A 236 -28.91 -3.42 7.47
C ARG A 236 -28.22 -2.14 7.01
N GLN A 237 -27.11 -1.74 7.63
CA GLN A 237 -26.44 -0.50 7.29
C GLN A 237 -25.21 -0.75 6.40
N SER A 238 -24.80 0.25 5.62
CA SER A 238 -23.63 0.20 4.74
C SER A 238 -22.32 0.03 5.50
N HIS A 239 -21.36 -0.70 4.95
CA HIS A 239 -20.01 -0.85 5.52
C HIS A 239 -19.32 0.48 5.82
N ILE A 240 -19.55 1.51 4.99
CA ILE A 240 -18.98 2.84 5.20
C ILE A 240 -19.41 3.45 6.52
N GLU A 241 -20.65 3.19 6.95
CA GLU A 241 -21.19 3.75 8.20
C GLU A 241 -20.53 3.18 9.44
N PHE A 242 -20.01 1.94 9.36
CA PHE A 242 -19.31 1.26 10.45
C PHE A 242 -17.81 1.39 10.43
N MET A 243 -17.22 1.86 9.33
CA MET A 243 -15.80 2.19 9.35
C MET A 243 -15.58 3.38 10.28
N ASP A 244 -14.75 3.18 11.31
CA ASP A 244 -14.24 4.31 12.05
C ASP A 244 -13.42 5.23 11.14
N GLU A 245 -13.27 6.48 11.54
CA GLU A 245 -12.61 7.52 10.73
C GLU A 245 -11.16 7.18 10.40
N ASN A 246 -10.48 6.43 11.26
CA ASN A 246 -9.12 5.99 11.03
C ASN A 246 -9.06 4.93 9.93
N ARG A 247 -10.03 3.99 9.91
CA ARG A 247 -10.12 2.98 8.86
C ARG A 247 -10.52 3.58 7.51
N LYS A 248 -11.47 4.52 7.50
CA LYS A 248 -11.84 5.25 6.28
C LYS A 248 -10.62 5.95 5.68
N ARG A 249 -9.89 6.72 6.49
CA ARG A 249 -8.67 7.41 6.08
C ARG A 249 -7.60 6.43 5.60
N ASP A 250 -7.38 5.34 6.34
CA ASP A 250 -6.37 4.33 6.01
C ASP A 250 -6.68 3.63 4.68
N THR A 251 -7.93 3.23 4.47
CA THR A 251 -8.39 2.62 3.23
C THR A 251 -8.30 3.59 2.07
N TRP A 252 -8.78 4.82 2.25
CA TRP A 252 -8.67 5.86 1.24
C TRP A 252 -7.22 6.13 0.84
N THR A 253 -6.33 6.34 1.82
CA THR A 253 -4.91 6.61 1.54
C THR A 253 -4.25 5.46 0.80
N GLN A 254 -4.56 4.22 1.20
CA GLN A 254 -4.05 3.02 0.54
C GLN A 254 -4.46 2.96 -0.93
N CYS A 255 -5.71 3.27 -1.23
CA CYS A 255 -6.26 3.25 -2.58
C CYS A 255 -5.74 4.44 -3.41
N ALA A 256 -5.74 5.65 -2.85
CA ALA A 256 -5.29 6.86 -3.53
C ALA A 256 -3.84 6.75 -4.02
N LEU A 257 -2.93 6.19 -3.20
CA LEU A 257 -1.53 5.98 -3.57
C LEU A 257 -1.33 4.95 -4.70
N LEU A 258 -2.35 4.21 -5.09
CA LEU A 258 -2.31 3.29 -6.23
C LEU A 258 -3.26 3.68 -7.36
N GLY A 259 -4.03 4.76 -7.22
CA GLY A 259 -5.03 5.16 -8.19
C GLY A 259 -6.25 4.23 -8.22
N ILE A 260 -6.55 3.52 -7.13
CA ILE A 260 -7.69 2.61 -7.04
C ILE A 260 -8.92 3.40 -6.57
N GLU A 261 -10.01 3.30 -7.33
CA GLU A 261 -11.25 4.03 -7.06
C GLU A 261 -12.31 3.16 -6.37
N THR A 262 -12.20 1.84 -6.47
CA THR A 262 -13.21 0.90 -5.96
C THR A 262 -12.63 -0.09 -4.97
N VAL A 263 -13.34 -0.32 -3.89
CA VAL A 263 -13.02 -1.31 -2.85
C VAL A 263 -14.21 -2.25 -2.68
N PHE A 264 -13.98 -3.56 -2.78
CA PHE A 264 -14.97 -4.56 -2.38
C PHE A 264 -14.72 -4.98 -0.93
N CYS A 265 -15.71 -4.75 -0.09
CA CYS A 265 -15.67 -5.14 1.32
C CYS A 265 -16.52 -6.36 1.58
N GLY A 266 -15.90 -7.45 2.00
CA GLY A 266 -16.58 -8.64 2.52
C GLY A 266 -16.84 -8.50 4.01
N GLU A 267 -18.01 -8.94 4.47
CA GLU A 267 -18.36 -9.08 5.87
C GLU A 267 -18.42 -10.55 6.24
N ARG A 268 -17.72 -10.93 7.30
CA ARG A 268 -17.67 -12.28 7.80
C ARG A 268 -18.12 -12.38 9.24
N THR A 269 -18.68 -13.51 9.59
CA THR A 269 -18.92 -13.89 10.98
C THR A 269 -17.59 -14.18 11.72
N LYS A 270 -17.66 -14.31 13.04
CA LYS A 270 -16.51 -14.67 13.87
C LYS A 270 -15.91 -16.03 13.53
N ASP A 271 -16.70 -16.92 13.00
CA ASP A 271 -16.29 -18.28 12.61
C ASP A 271 -15.78 -18.37 11.16
N GLY A 272 -15.65 -17.24 10.47
CA GLY A 272 -15.07 -17.19 9.11
C GLY A 272 -16.07 -17.51 8.00
N THR A 273 -17.36 -17.19 8.17
CA THR A 273 -18.35 -17.30 7.11
C THR A 273 -18.59 -15.93 6.47
N LEU A 274 -18.36 -15.81 5.16
CA LEU A 274 -18.68 -14.62 4.38
C LEU A 274 -20.18 -14.50 4.23
N ILE A 275 -20.76 -13.41 4.70
CA ILE A 275 -22.23 -13.22 4.76
C ILE A 275 -22.73 -12.07 3.90
N LYS A 276 -21.85 -11.14 3.54
CA LYS A 276 -22.22 -9.94 2.76
C LYS A 276 -21.05 -9.43 1.95
N LEU A 277 -21.36 -8.85 0.80
CA LEU A 277 -20.42 -8.08 -0.04
C LEU A 277 -20.97 -6.68 -0.27
N GLU A 278 -20.09 -5.70 -0.31
CA GLU A 278 -20.44 -4.32 -0.64
C GLU A 278 -19.33 -3.69 -1.49
N GLU A 279 -19.73 -3.04 -2.56
CA GLU A 279 -18.88 -2.19 -3.39
C GLU A 279 -18.84 -0.79 -2.80
N ILE A 280 -17.65 -0.26 -2.56
CA ILE A 280 -17.43 1.06 -1.97
C ILE A 280 -16.54 1.86 -2.90
N TRP A 281 -17.04 3.01 -3.35
CA TRP A 281 -16.21 3.98 -4.07
C TRP A 281 -15.38 4.80 -3.09
N THR A 282 -14.10 5.01 -3.38
CA THR A 282 -13.18 5.71 -2.48
C THR A 282 -13.62 7.15 -2.21
N GLU A 283 -14.29 7.81 -3.16
CA GLU A 283 -14.91 9.12 -2.97
C GLU A 283 -15.95 9.14 -1.85
N HIS A 284 -16.69 8.04 -1.65
CA HIS A 284 -17.67 7.95 -0.56
C HIS A 284 -16.99 7.93 0.82
N LEU A 285 -15.75 7.46 0.91
CA LEU A 285 -14.97 7.52 2.15
C LEU A 285 -14.62 8.97 2.53
N GLU A 286 -14.41 9.84 1.54
CA GLU A 286 -14.10 11.26 1.71
C GLU A 286 -15.32 12.07 2.15
N HIS A 287 -16.48 11.82 1.52
CA HIS A 287 -17.69 12.62 1.73
C HIS A 287 -18.35 12.39 3.10
N ARG A 288 -18.14 11.23 3.70
CA ARG A 288 -18.77 10.83 4.96
C ARG A 288 -17.89 11.04 6.19
N THR A 289 -16.88 11.90 6.08
CA THR A 289 -15.98 12.21 7.20
C THR A 289 -15.93 13.70 7.50
N THR A 290 -15.84 14.02 8.78
CA THR A 290 -15.62 15.39 9.28
C THR A 290 -14.27 15.56 9.96
N LEU A 291 -13.59 14.44 10.27
CA LEU A 291 -12.37 14.44 11.08
C LEU A 291 -11.09 14.50 10.25
N TRP A 292 -11.15 14.15 8.98
CA TRP A 292 -10.00 14.21 8.09
C TRP A 292 -10.43 14.67 6.68
N LYS A 293 -9.45 15.03 5.87
CA LYS A 293 -9.63 15.41 4.47
C LYS A 293 -8.48 14.86 3.63
N PRO A 294 -8.71 14.47 2.37
CA PRO A 294 -7.69 14.07 1.41
C PRO A 294 -6.53 15.05 1.33
N GLU A 295 -6.85 16.34 1.24
CA GLU A 295 -5.88 17.43 1.11
C GLU A 295 -4.93 17.46 2.31
N GLY A 296 -5.45 17.22 3.52
CA GLY A 296 -4.62 17.20 4.73
C GLY A 296 -3.62 16.04 4.75
N VAL A 297 -4.01 14.88 4.21
CA VAL A 297 -3.13 13.69 4.08
C VAL A 297 -2.07 13.94 3.02
N LEU A 298 -2.47 14.42 1.84
CA LEU A 298 -1.58 14.63 0.69
C LEU A 298 -0.61 15.78 0.92
N SER A 299 -1.10 16.93 1.40
CA SER A 299 -0.23 18.09 1.68
C SER A 299 0.80 17.78 2.77
N PHE A 300 0.40 17.02 3.79
CA PHE A 300 1.39 16.61 4.79
C PHE A 300 2.45 15.69 4.19
N LEU A 301 2.04 14.73 3.35
CA LEU A 301 2.98 13.84 2.67
C LEU A 301 3.95 14.64 1.81
N GLU A 302 3.47 15.53 0.96
CA GLU A 302 4.31 16.39 0.14
C GLU A 302 5.30 17.20 0.97
N ASN A 303 4.80 17.91 2.00
CA ASN A 303 5.64 18.72 2.88
C ASN A 303 6.70 17.90 3.60
N LEU A 304 6.35 16.69 4.05
CA LEU A 304 7.33 15.78 4.66
C LEU A 304 8.42 15.36 3.66
N LEU A 305 8.03 14.98 2.44
CA LEU A 305 9.00 14.54 1.44
C LEU A 305 9.92 15.68 0.98
N VAL A 306 9.39 16.89 0.80
CA VAL A 306 10.20 18.10 0.53
C VAL A 306 11.17 18.35 1.68
N TRP A 307 10.67 18.34 2.92
CA TRP A 307 11.51 18.56 4.10
C TRP A 307 12.62 17.50 4.20
N LEU A 308 12.35 16.24 3.87
CA LEU A 308 13.37 15.19 3.87
C LEU A 308 14.45 15.48 2.81
N LYS A 309 14.07 15.92 1.60
CA LYS A 309 15.04 16.30 0.57
C LYS A 309 15.94 17.44 1.03
N ASP A 310 15.38 18.43 1.71
CA ASP A 310 16.13 19.61 2.17
C ASP A 310 17.07 19.32 3.36
N ASN A 311 16.77 18.27 4.13
CA ASN A 311 17.51 17.95 5.37
C ASN A 311 18.37 16.67 5.28
N THR A 312 18.54 16.12 4.09
CA THR A 312 19.39 14.94 3.86
C THR A 312 20.49 15.25 2.85
N GLU A 313 21.62 14.59 3.00
CA GLU A 313 22.78 14.73 2.12
C GLU A 313 22.98 13.44 1.30
N ASN A 314 23.45 13.61 0.05
CA ASN A 314 23.73 12.51 -0.84
C ASN A 314 24.81 11.57 -0.29
N GLY A 315 24.60 10.27 -0.45
CA GLY A 315 25.50 9.22 0.06
C GLY A 315 25.35 8.90 1.54
N LEU A 316 24.36 9.49 2.24
CA LEU A 316 24.16 9.29 3.66
C LEU A 316 22.89 8.52 4.00
N SER A 317 22.92 7.87 5.15
CA SER A 317 21.80 7.16 5.76
C SER A 317 21.27 7.89 6.99
N TYR A 318 19.97 7.72 7.23
CA TYR A 318 19.28 8.34 8.35
C TYR A 318 18.24 7.39 8.95
N THR A 319 17.88 7.64 10.20
CA THR A 319 16.67 7.11 10.83
C THR A 319 15.63 8.22 10.94
N LEU A 320 14.41 7.89 10.61
CA LEU A 320 13.26 8.78 10.72
C LEU A 320 12.30 8.21 11.76
N ASN A 321 12.01 8.96 12.82
CA ASN A 321 11.23 8.50 13.95
C ASN A 321 10.06 9.42 14.25
N ASN A 322 8.86 8.84 14.35
CA ASN A 322 7.71 9.46 14.99
C ASN A 322 7.46 8.77 16.32
N ASN A 323 7.61 9.49 17.41
CA ASN A 323 7.47 8.98 18.77
C ASN A 323 6.05 9.13 19.35
N GLY A 324 5.04 9.40 18.51
CA GLY A 324 3.65 9.65 18.92
C GLY A 324 3.43 11.05 19.50
N ARG A 325 4.44 11.91 19.46
CA ARG A 325 4.35 13.33 19.79
C ARG A 325 4.17 14.15 18.50
N SER A 326 4.07 15.45 18.64
CA SER A 326 3.92 16.35 17.48
C SER A 326 5.25 16.60 16.75
N GLU A 327 6.12 15.60 16.67
CA GLU A 327 7.45 15.75 16.08
C GLU A 327 7.87 14.47 15.34
N ILE A 328 8.46 14.69 14.16
CA ILE A 328 9.23 13.68 13.44
C ILE A 328 10.69 14.06 13.55
N VAL A 329 11.51 13.13 13.95
CA VAL A 329 12.95 13.32 14.18
C VAL A 329 13.72 12.58 13.13
N LEU A 330 14.58 13.29 12.41
CA LEU A 330 15.56 12.76 11.45
C LEU A 330 16.94 12.78 12.12
N GLU A 331 17.55 11.63 12.22
CA GLU A 331 18.88 11.48 12.81
C GLU A 331 19.79 10.75 11.83
N PRO A 332 21.05 11.18 11.65
CA PRO A 332 22.03 10.42 10.90
C PRO A 332 22.18 9.01 11.45
N ALA A 333 22.29 8.04 10.57
CA ALA A 333 22.54 6.65 10.91
C ALA A 333 23.87 6.19 10.34
N GLU A 334 24.51 5.24 10.99
CA GLU A 334 25.58 4.47 10.36
C GLU A 334 25.05 3.80 9.09
N HIS A 335 25.92 3.51 8.12
CA HIS A 335 25.54 2.86 6.87
C HIS A 335 24.72 1.59 7.14
N GLY A 336 23.41 1.73 7.07
CA GLY A 336 22.47 0.65 7.31
C GLY A 336 22.23 -0.19 6.06
N ASP A 337 21.57 -1.33 6.26
CA ASP A 337 21.22 -2.29 5.21
C ASP A 337 20.54 -1.65 4.00
N LEU A 338 19.70 -0.61 4.21
CA LEU A 338 19.01 0.09 3.14
C LEU A 338 19.98 0.74 2.13
N MET A 339 21.06 1.40 2.61
CA MET A 339 22.05 2.00 1.70
C MET A 339 22.81 0.91 0.94
N GLN A 340 23.11 -0.22 1.56
CA GLN A 340 23.75 -1.34 0.87
C GLN A 340 22.86 -1.90 -0.23
N ILE A 341 21.56 -2.08 0.04
CA ILE A 341 20.56 -2.49 -0.96
C ILE A 341 20.53 -1.48 -2.12
N VAL A 342 20.48 -0.18 -1.82
CA VAL A 342 20.46 0.88 -2.83
C VAL A 342 21.73 0.82 -3.70
N LEU A 343 22.91 0.78 -3.10
CA LEU A 343 24.19 0.77 -3.83
C LEU A 343 24.36 -0.48 -4.71
N SER A 344 23.91 -1.66 -4.22
CA SER A 344 24.02 -2.89 -5.00
C SER A 344 23.02 -2.96 -6.17
N SER A 345 21.87 -2.30 -6.05
CA SER A 345 20.79 -2.38 -7.04
C SER A 345 20.83 -1.22 -8.06
N THR A 346 21.40 -0.06 -7.70
CA THR A 346 21.30 1.16 -8.53
C THR A 346 22.40 1.31 -9.56
N GLN A 347 23.43 0.48 -9.57
CA GLN A 347 24.47 0.50 -10.61
C GLN A 347 23.89 0.34 -12.03
N LEU A 348 22.74 -0.31 -12.17
CA LEU A 348 22.08 -0.56 -13.45
C LEU A 348 20.96 0.43 -13.81
N SER A 349 20.47 1.23 -12.85
CA SER A 349 19.24 2.01 -13.04
C SER A 349 19.46 3.52 -13.28
N TYR A 350 20.70 3.99 -13.24
CA TYR A 350 21.07 5.41 -13.45
C TYR A 350 21.89 5.65 -14.72
N GLU A 351 22.31 4.59 -15.40
CA GLU A 351 22.95 4.68 -16.72
C GLU A 351 21.90 4.84 -17.82
#